data_655e3b845a93b2ce35d00425d18a2588
#
_entry.id   655e3b845a93b2ce35d00425d18a2588
#
_cell.length_a   1.000
_cell.length_b   1.000
_cell.length_c   1.000
_cell.angle_alpha   90.00
_cell.angle_beta   90.00
_cell.angle_gamma   90.00
#
_symmetry.space_group_name_H-M   'P 1'
#
loop_
_entity.id
_entity.type
_entity.pdbx_description
1 polymer ?
#
loop_
_entity_poly.entity_id
_entity_poly.type
_entity_poly.pdbx_seq_one_letter_code
_entity_poly.pdbx_strand_id
1 'polypeptide(L)'
;RRENDIFVQNEWEIPFEAGELVCVGFSDGKEVCRSSVFTFLVPEKIVLEPQKAYFDDDEDAFAVTVSAVDRNGHPVLSADNHVVFSVTGGKILGCGNGNPTSHESDVLPERNLFCGLCTVIVAPLPGSERITLKAGAKALIGDVTVIVRNG
;
A
#
# COMPACT_ATOMS: atom_id res chain seq x y z
N ARG A 1 -22.52 -23.29 6.02
CA ARG A 1 -22.20 -23.62 4.62
C ARG A 1 -23.40 -23.25 3.76
N ARG A 2 -23.21 -22.50 2.67
CA ARG A 2 -24.25 -22.26 1.64
C ARG A 2 -23.76 -22.85 0.33
N GLU A 3 -24.70 -23.37 -0.47
CA GLU A 3 -24.44 -23.72 -1.88
C GLU A 3 -24.51 -22.43 -2.70
N ASN A 4 -23.56 -22.28 -3.60
CA ASN A 4 -23.40 -21.07 -4.39
C ASN A 4 -24.10 -21.25 -5.75
N ASP A 5 -25.02 -20.36 -6.06
CA ASP A 5 -25.44 -20.12 -7.42
C ASP A 5 -24.50 -19.09 -8.04
N ILE A 6 -23.96 -19.33 -9.23
CA ILE A 6 -22.99 -18.48 -9.92
C ILE A 6 -23.50 -17.04 -10.17
N PHE A 7 -24.80 -16.81 -10.03
CA PHE A 7 -25.45 -15.53 -10.27
C PHE A 7 -25.88 -14.81 -8.99
N VAL A 8 -25.63 -15.39 -7.81
CA VAL A 8 -26.11 -14.83 -6.53
C VAL A 8 -24.94 -14.57 -5.60
N GLN A 9 -24.87 -13.35 -5.09
CA GLN A 9 -23.94 -12.97 -4.02
C GLN A 9 -24.35 -13.67 -2.72
N ASN A 10 -23.36 -14.28 -2.03
CA ASN A 10 -23.59 -14.83 -0.70
C ASN A 10 -23.31 -13.78 0.36
N GLU A 11 -24.24 -13.65 1.29
CA GLU A 11 -24.15 -12.77 2.44
C GLU A 11 -24.29 -13.55 3.74
N TRP A 12 -23.52 -13.17 4.75
CA TRP A 12 -23.59 -13.69 6.11
C TRP A 12 -23.61 -12.53 7.10
N GLU A 13 -24.56 -12.56 8.02
CA GLU A 13 -24.54 -11.70 9.20
C GLU A 13 -23.72 -12.41 10.28
N ILE A 14 -22.62 -11.80 10.68
CA ILE A 14 -21.68 -12.36 11.66
C ILE A 14 -21.48 -11.32 12.76
N PRO A 15 -21.66 -11.68 14.06
CA PRO A 15 -21.31 -10.80 15.16
C PRO A 15 -19.84 -10.39 15.06
N PHE A 16 -19.55 -9.12 15.35
CA PHE A 16 -18.16 -8.65 15.35
C PHE A 16 -17.38 -9.31 16.50
N GLU A 17 -16.30 -9.98 16.15
CA GLU A 17 -15.27 -10.47 17.07
C GLU A 17 -13.90 -10.02 16.55
N ALA A 18 -13.05 -9.50 17.45
CA ALA A 18 -11.70 -9.11 17.06
C ALA A 18 -10.86 -10.34 16.72
N GLY A 19 -10.16 -10.31 15.59
CA GLY A 19 -9.32 -11.40 15.11
C GLY A 19 -9.33 -11.53 13.60
N GLU A 20 -9.28 -12.75 13.10
CA GLU A 20 -9.33 -13.10 11.70
C GLU A 20 -10.71 -13.66 11.31
N LEU A 21 -11.28 -13.11 10.24
CA LEU A 21 -12.47 -13.66 9.59
C LEU A 21 -12.03 -14.29 8.27
N VAL A 22 -12.29 -15.59 8.11
CA VAL A 22 -11.87 -16.36 6.94
C VAL A 22 -13.09 -16.83 6.16
N CYS A 23 -13.08 -16.58 4.84
CA CYS A 23 -14.02 -17.15 3.88
C CYS A 23 -13.30 -18.20 3.03
N VAL A 24 -13.89 -19.40 2.94
CA VAL A 24 -13.30 -20.51 2.17
C VAL A 24 -14.31 -21.01 1.15
N GLY A 25 -13.90 -21.08 -0.11
CA GLY A 25 -14.68 -21.65 -1.18
C GLY A 25 -14.29 -23.11 -1.48
N PHE A 26 -15.30 -23.94 -1.72
CA PHE A 26 -15.13 -25.35 -2.04
C PHE A 26 -15.83 -25.70 -3.36
N SER A 27 -15.17 -26.53 -4.18
CA SER A 27 -15.78 -27.21 -5.34
C SER A 27 -15.50 -28.70 -5.18
N ASP A 28 -16.55 -29.51 -5.34
CA ASP A 28 -16.49 -30.99 -5.17
C ASP A 28 -15.80 -31.46 -3.88
N GLY A 29 -16.01 -30.69 -2.79
CA GLY A 29 -15.43 -30.96 -1.47
C GLY A 29 -13.95 -30.57 -1.32
N LYS A 30 -13.32 -30.01 -2.34
CA LYS A 30 -11.94 -29.49 -2.30
C LYS A 30 -11.95 -27.98 -2.13
N GLU A 31 -11.05 -27.45 -1.30
CA GLU A 31 -10.83 -26.02 -1.18
C GLU A 31 -10.27 -25.48 -2.50
N VAL A 32 -10.90 -24.44 -3.07
CA VAL A 32 -10.51 -23.80 -4.33
C VAL A 32 -10.12 -22.34 -4.16
N CYS A 33 -10.60 -21.69 -3.10
CA CYS A 33 -10.19 -20.33 -2.78
C CYS A 33 -10.33 -20.06 -1.29
N ARG A 34 -9.54 -19.10 -0.81
CA ARG A 34 -9.56 -18.60 0.56
C ARG A 34 -9.33 -17.09 0.54
N SER A 35 -10.08 -16.38 1.36
CA SER A 35 -9.87 -14.95 1.63
C SER A 35 -10.00 -14.71 3.12
N SER A 36 -9.20 -13.80 3.66
CA SER A 36 -9.30 -13.42 5.06
C SER A 36 -9.23 -11.91 5.23
N VAL A 37 -9.89 -11.41 6.27
CA VAL A 37 -9.79 -10.05 6.76
C VAL A 37 -9.45 -10.07 8.23
N PHE A 38 -8.68 -9.07 8.68
CA PHE A 38 -8.19 -8.99 10.05
C PHE A 38 -8.70 -7.74 10.74
N THR A 39 -8.92 -7.83 12.04
CA THR A 39 -9.06 -6.64 12.87
C THR A 39 -7.69 -6.01 13.04
N PHE A 40 -7.50 -4.83 12.48
CA PHE A 40 -6.24 -4.10 12.63
C PHE A 40 -6.16 -3.37 13.97
N LEU A 41 -4.93 -3.13 14.43
CA LEU A 41 -4.59 -2.36 15.62
C LEU A 41 -4.22 -0.91 15.24
N VAL A 42 -3.58 -0.19 16.16
CA VAL A 42 -3.03 1.14 15.84
C VAL A 42 -1.88 1.03 14.84
N PRO A 43 -1.68 2.03 13.96
CA PRO A 43 -0.55 2.01 13.03
C PRO A 43 0.78 2.09 13.80
N GLU A 44 1.76 1.28 13.41
CA GLU A 44 3.06 1.18 14.07
C GLU A 44 4.23 1.46 13.12
N LYS A 45 4.06 1.18 11.83
CA LYS A 45 5.07 1.50 10.81
C LYS A 45 4.44 1.85 9.46
N ILE A 46 5.26 2.46 8.58
CA ILE A 46 4.94 2.67 7.17
C ILE A 46 5.64 1.57 6.36
N VAL A 47 4.92 1.00 5.41
CA VAL A 47 5.44 0.08 4.40
C VAL A 47 5.40 0.76 3.05
N LEU A 48 6.49 0.66 2.30
CA LEU A 48 6.63 1.18 0.94
C LEU A 48 6.82 0.01 -0.02
N GLU A 49 5.91 -0.12 -0.97
CA GLU A 49 5.90 -1.19 -1.96
C GLU A 49 6.05 -0.59 -3.36
N PRO A 50 7.25 -0.64 -3.95
CA PRO A 50 7.46 -0.17 -5.32
C PRO A 50 6.76 -1.12 -6.29
N GLN A 51 6.27 -0.58 -7.40
CA GLN A 51 5.61 -1.34 -8.46
C GLN A 51 6.49 -2.47 -9.02
N LYS A 52 7.82 -2.25 -9.01
CA LYS A 52 8.84 -3.23 -9.40
C LYS A 52 10.02 -3.15 -8.43
N ALA A 53 10.77 -4.25 -8.30
CA ALA A 53 11.99 -4.30 -7.48
C ALA A 53 13.20 -3.58 -8.14
N TYR A 54 13.14 -3.36 -9.46
CA TYR A 54 14.15 -2.65 -10.23
C TYR A 54 13.49 -1.87 -11.38
N PHE A 55 14.21 -0.88 -11.90
CA PHE A 55 13.83 -0.09 -13.07
C PHE A 55 15.00 -0.05 -14.03
N ASP A 56 14.68 -0.05 -15.32
CA ASP A 56 15.66 0.18 -16.38
C ASP A 56 15.88 1.71 -16.52
N ASP A 57 17.05 2.14 -16.97
CA ASP A 57 17.43 3.56 -17.02
C ASP A 57 16.64 4.38 -18.07
N ASP A 58 15.93 3.71 -18.96
CA ASP A 58 15.01 4.31 -19.94
C ASP A 58 13.57 4.48 -19.38
N GLU A 59 13.29 4.00 -18.18
CA GLU A 59 11.99 4.19 -17.53
C GLU A 59 11.91 5.59 -16.88
N ASP A 60 10.91 6.38 -17.28
CA ASP A 60 10.76 7.76 -16.82
C ASP A 60 10.35 7.90 -15.36
N ALA A 61 9.50 7.02 -14.86
CA ALA A 61 8.98 7.06 -13.48
C ALA A 61 8.31 5.77 -13.05
N PHE A 62 8.16 5.59 -11.74
CA PHE A 62 7.44 4.47 -11.14
C PHE A 62 6.64 4.88 -9.91
N ALA A 63 5.59 4.12 -9.63
CA ALA A 63 4.77 4.28 -8.46
C ALA A 63 5.29 3.45 -7.28
N VAL A 64 5.20 4.03 -6.09
CA VAL A 64 5.40 3.34 -4.82
C VAL A 64 4.12 3.48 -4.00
N THR A 65 3.50 2.36 -3.66
CA THR A 65 2.39 2.32 -2.74
C THR A 65 2.90 2.46 -1.31
N VAL A 66 2.26 3.30 -0.55
CA VAL A 66 2.60 3.60 0.84
C VAL A 66 1.44 3.22 1.72
N SER A 67 1.65 2.37 2.70
CA SER A 67 0.62 1.90 3.62
C SER A 67 1.05 2.05 5.07
N ALA A 68 0.10 2.36 5.94
CA ALA A 68 0.28 2.21 7.38
C ALA A 68 -0.13 0.81 7.80
N VAL A 69 0.73 0.13 8.55
CA VAL A 69 0.46 -1.21 9.08
C VAL A 69 0.63 -1.25 10.58
N ASP A 70 -0.09 -2.17 11.22
CA ASP A 70 0.05 -2.44 12.64
C ASP A 70 1.27 -3.33 12.94
N ARG A 71 1.49 -3.66 14.21
CA ARG A 71 2.60 -4.53 14.65
C ARG A 71 2.59 -5.94 14.05
N ASN A 72 1.43 -6.41 13.59
CA ASN A 72 1.27 -7.72 12.97
C ASN A 72 1.48 -7.65 11.45
N GLY A 73 1.64 -6.44 10.89
CA GLY A 73 1.75 -6.21 9.46
C GLY A 73 0.39 -6.08 8.74
N HIS A 74 -0.72 -6.01 9.47
CA HIS A 74 -2.03 -5.80 8.87
C HIS A 74 -2.24 -4.34 8.50
N PRO A 75 -2.77 -4.04 7.29
CA PRO A 75 -3.08 -2.68 6.88
C PRO A 75 -4.10 -2.02 7.83
N VAL A 76 -3.80 -0.80 8.27
CA VAL A 76 -4.67 -0.02 9.17
C VAL A 76 -5.54 0.92 8.35
N LEU A 77 -6.71 0.45 7.94
CA LEU A 77 -7.61 1.17 7.02
C LEU A 77 -8.20 2.47 7.60
N SER A 78 -8.10 2.69 8.91
CA SER A 78 -8.50 3.94 9.54
C SER A 78 -7.37 4.97 9.66
N ALA A 79 -6.14 4.63 9.20
CA ALA A 79 -5.03 5.55 9.28
C ALA A 79 -5.18 6.71 8.28
N ASP A 80 -5.04 7.93 8.79
CA ASP A 80 -5.08 9.20 8.07
C ASP A 80 -3.81 10.05 8.30
N ASN A 81 -2.74 9.41 8.75
CA ASN A 81 -1.49 10.06 9.11
C ASN A 81 -0.94 10.91 7.95
N HIS A 82 -0.45 12.10 8.29
CA HIS A 82 0.31 12.94 7.37
C HIS A 82 1.71 12.37 7.19
N VAL A 83 2.03 11.97 5.95
CA VAL A 83 3.31 11.34 5.57
C VAL A 83 4.14 12.34 4.79
N VAL A 84 5.41 12.49 5.18
CA VAL A 84 6.40 13.31 4.49
C VAL A 84 7.44 12.39 3.86
N PHE A 85 7.81 12.66 2.62
CA PHE A 85 8.73 11.86 1.82
C PHE A 85 10.06 12.55 1.61
N SER A 86 11.13 11.77 1.52
CA SER A 86 12.43 12.19 1.00
C SER A 86 13.02 11.12 0.11
N VAL A 87 13.78 11.53 -0.91
CA VAL A 87 14.36 10.61 -1.89
C VAL A 87 15.83 10.95 -2.13
N THR A 88 16.64 9.91 -2.32
CA THR A 88 18.04 10.02 -2.74
C THR A 88 18.22 9.20 -4.02
N GLY A 89 18.95 9.72 -5.00
CA GLY A 89 19.15 9.08 -6.31
C GLY A 89 17.96 9.21 -7.25
N GLY A 90 16.90 9.92 -6.83
CA GLY A 90 15.68 10.12 -7.59
C GLY A 90 15.06 11.49 -7.32
N LYS A 91 13.94 11.74 -7.98
CA LYS A 91 13.08 12.91 -7.80
C LYS A 91 11.65 12.48 -7.57
N ILE A 92 10.99 13.04 -6.55
CA ILE A 92 9.53 12.87 -6.36
C ILE A 92 8.84 13.77 -7.40
N LEU A 93 7.98 13.17 -8.21
CA LEU A 93 7.17 13.87 -9.21
C LEU A 93 5.82 14.28 -8.67
N GLY A 94 5.29 13.53 -7.69
CA GLY A 94 4.02 13.83 -7.07
C GLY A 94 3.57 12.76 -6.08
N CYS A 95 2.50 13.08 -5.35
CA CYS A 95 1.88 12.20 -4.37
C CYS A 95 0.35 12.24 -4.50
N GLY A 96 -0.32 11.13 -4.28
CA GLY A 96 -1.78 11.02 -4.32
C GLY A 96 -2.31 10.00 -3.33
N ASN A 97 -3.56 10.09 -2.92
CA ASN A 97 -4.17 9.15 -1.98
C ASN A 97 -5.55 8.63 -2.39
N GLY A 98 -6.03 8.98 -3.57
CA GLY A 98 -7.34 8.56 -4.07
C GLY A 98 -8.56 9.18 -3.36
N ASN A 99 -8.37 10.12 -2.42
CA ASN A 99 -9.47 10.86 -1.80
C ASN A 99 -10.03 11.91 -2.77
N PRO A 100 -11.27 11.75 -3.28
CA PRO A 100 -11.84 12.67 -4.27
C PRO A 100 -12.15 14.08 -3.71
N THR A 101 -12.12 14.24 -2.39
CA THR A 101 -12.37 15.51 -1.72
C THR A 101 -11.11 16.17 -1.16
N SER A 102 -9.93 15.57 -1.39
CA SER A 102 -8.67 16.16 -0.96
C SER A 102 -8.33 17.41 -1.78
N HIS A 103 -7.89 18.45 -1.07
CA HIS A 103 -7.37 19.69 -1.64
C HIS A 103 -5.86 19.84 -1.42
N GLU A 104 -5.19 18.75 -1.00
CA GLU A 104 -3.74 18.74 -0.83
C GLU A 104 -3.05 18.86 -2.19
N SER A 105 -1.87 19.48 -2.19
CA SER A 105 -1.07 19.63 -3.41
C SER A 105 -0.47 18.29 -3.84
N ASP A 106 -0.70 17.88 -5.07
CA ASP A 106 -0.14 16.63 -5.62
C ASP A 106 1.36 16.72 -5.93
N VAL A 107 1.96 17.94 -5.95
CA VAL A 107 3.37 18.14 -6.29
C VAL A 107 4.30 18.27 -5.08
N LEU A 108 3.75 18.39 -3.87
CA LEU A 108 4.55 18.42 -2.65
C LEU A 108 4.98 17.00 -2.23
N PRO A 109 6.17 16.84 -1.63
CA PRO A 109 6.65 15.54 -1.16
C PRO A 109 6.00 15.12 0.17
N GLU A 110 4.70 15.29 0.27
CA GLU A 110 3.93 14.97 1.46
C GLU A 110 2.47 14.67 1.10
N ARG A 111 1.82 13.78 1.86
CA ARG A 111 0.42 13.41 1.64
C ARG A 111 -0.19 12.79 2.89
N ASN A 112 -1.46 13.10 3.17
CA ASN A 112 -2.21 12.33 4.15
C ASN A 112 -2.56 10.94 3.59
N LEU A 113 -2.55 9.93 4.43
CA LEU A 113 -3.11 8.63 4.08
C LEU A 113 -4.63 8.76 3.96
N PHE A 114 -5.21 8.00 3.05
CA PHE A 114 -6.65 7.81 2.91
C PHE A 114 -6.95 6.32 2.90
N CYS A 115 -7.78 5.87 3.83
CA CYS A 115 -7.98 4.44 4.09
C CYS A 115 -6.66 3.69 4.30
N GLY A 116 -5.72 4.32 5.02
CA GLY A 116 -4.41 3.76 5.31
C GLY A 116 -3.40 3.78 4.18
N LEU A 117 -3.71 4.39 3.03
CA LEU A 117 -2.93 4.32 1.80
C LEU A 117 -2.63 5.70 1.21
N CYS A 118 -1.50 5.82 0.54
CA CYS A 118 -1.21 6.84 -0.47
C CYS A 118 -0.23 6.29 -1.50
N THR A 119 0.04 7.06 -2.54
CA THR A 119 1.00 6.70 -3.59
C THR A 119 1.95 7.86 -3.80
N VAL A 120 3.23 7.55 -4.02
CA VAL A 120 4.23 8.51 -4.44
C VAL A 120 4.84 8.08 -5.78
N ILE A 121 5.01 9.04 -6.69
CA ILE A 121 5.62 8.81 -8.00
C ILE A 121 7.06 9.32 -7.95
N VAL A 122 7.98 8.45 -8.32
CA VAL A 122 9.42 8.72 -8.27
C VAL A 122 10.03 8.50 -9.65
N ALA A 123 10.92 9.40 -10.07
CA ALA A 123 11.74 9.24 -11.26
C ALA A 123 13.23 9.10 -10.88
N PRO A 124 14.02 8.28 -11.58
CA PRO A 124 15.47 8.24 -11.42
C PRO A 124 16.12 9.57 -11.80
N LEU A 125 17.23 9.91 -11.16
CA LEU A 125 18.13 10.93 -11.67
C LEU A 125 19.11 10.31 -12.69
N PRO A 126 19.52 11.03 -13.72
CA PRO A 126 20.47 10.53 -14.70
C PRO A 126 21.73 9.96 -14.04
N GLY A 127 22.09 8.72 -14.40
CA GLY A 127 23.26 8.03 -13.88
C GLY A 127 23.12 7.47 -12.47
N SER A 128 21.93 7.47 -11.89
CA SER A 128 21.70 6.83 -10.59
C SER A 128 21.60 5.32 -10.73
N GLU A 129 22.34 4.59 -9.92
CA GLU A 129 22.29 3.12 -9.85
C GLU A 129 21.24 2.63 -8.86
N ARG A 130 20.79 3.51 -7.96
CA ARG A 130 19.77 3.19 -6.95
C ARG A 130 18.99 4.43 -6.53
N ILE A 131 17.75 4.19 -6.15
CA ILE A 131 16.87 5.20 -5.57
C ILE A 131 16.48 4.72 -4.17
N THR A 132 16.68 5.55 -3.16
CA THR A 132 16.18 5.28 -1.80
C THR A 132 15.11 6.29 -1.47
N LEU A 133 13.88 5.80 -1.28
CA LEU A 133 12.72 6.58 -0.82
C LEU A 133 12.52 6.32 0.67
N LYS A 134 12.33 7.39 1.43
CA LYS A 134 11.97 7.35 2.86
C LYS A 134 10.66 8.05 3.08
N ALA A 135 9.86 7.50 3.99
CA ALA A 135 8.58 8.05 4.42
C ALA A 135 8.55 8.16 5.94
N GLY A 136 8.00 9.23 6.46
CA GLY A 136 7.86 9.47 7.89
C GLY A 136 6.54 10.15 8.24
N ALA A 137 5.88 9.70 9.33
CA ALA A 137 4.66 10.28 9.87
C ALA A 137 4.72 10.25 11.40
N LYS A 138 5.13 11.34 12.03
CA LYS A 138 5.42 11.41 13.48
C LYS A 138 6.42 10.32 13.88
N ALA A 139 5.96 9.30 14.66
CA ALA A 139 6.79 8.18 15.10
C ALA A 139 6.83 7.00 14.10
N LEU A 140 6.03 7.06 13.02
CA LEU A 140 6.00 6.01 12.00
C LEU A 140 7.04 6.32 10.93
N ILE A 141 7.87 5.34 10.61
CA ILE A 141 8.90 5.45 9.57
C ILE A 141 8.87 4.22 8.67
N GLY A 142 9.31 4.42 7.43
CA GLY A 142 9.54 3.36 6.47
C GLY A 142 10.49 3.82 5.38
N ASP A 143 11.22 2.89 4.79
CA ASP A 143 12.06 3.16 3.63
C ASP A 143 12.04 1.98 2.65
N VAL A 144 12.38 2.28 1.39
CA VAL A 144 12.58 1.31 0.34
C VAL A 144 13.72 1.74 -0.56
N THR A 145 14.51 0.78 -1.00
CA THR A 145 15.56 1.01 -2.01
C THR A 145 15.22 0.20 -3.27
N VAL A 146 15.22 0.88 -4.41
CA VAL A 146 14.99 0.32 -5.74
C VAL A 146 16.29 0.42 -6.55
N ILE A 147 16.63 -0.64 -7.26
CA ILE A 147 17.83 -0.69 -8.12
C ILE A 147 17.45 -0.15 -9.50
N VAL A 148 18.28 0.75 -10.03
CA VAL A 148 18.21 1.20 -11.42
C VAL A 148 19.24 0.39 -12.22
N ARG A 149 18.80 -0.29 -13.27
CA ARG A 149 19.67 -1.05 -14.18
C ARG A 149 20.02 -0.17 -15.37
N ASN A 150 21.29 0.02 -15.59
CA ASN A 150 21.77 0.64 -16.81
C ASN A 150 21.77 -0.42 -17.92
N GLY A 151 21.08 -0.14 -19.04
CA GLY A 151 21.00 -0.99 -20.22
C GLY A 151 22.33 -1.10 -20.99
#